data_7fdcabbc89f38a1db76dd70f0cec3265
#
_entry.id   7fdcabbc89f38a1db76dd70f0cec3265
#
_cell.length_a   1.000
_cell.length_b   1.000
_cell.length_c   1.000
_cell.angle_alpha   90.00
_cell.angle_beta   90.00
_cell.angle_gamma   90.00
#
_symmetry.space_group_name_H-M   'P 1'
#
loop_
_entity.id
_entity.type
_entity.pdbx_description
1 polymer ?
#
loop_
_entity_poly.entity_id
_entity_poly.type
_entity_poly.pdbx_seq_one_letter_code
_entity_poly.pdbx_strand_id
1 'polypeptide(L)'
;EHVVASHKIDRSRMYCTGLSMGGYGTWAMIAKYPKLFAAVIPVCGGGDPSTAKKITEVPIWAFHGGADGVVPPSRSQAMIDAIKKAGGTKAKLTIYPGVNHNSWSKTYANEKVYEWLLSYRSQPDRADE
;
A
#
# COMPACT_ATOMS: atom_id res chain seq x y z
N GLU A 1 20.03 2.60 -2.33
CA GLU A 1 19.26 3.43 -1.44
C GLU A 1 20.16 4.22 -0.53
N HIS A 2 20.21 5.52 -0.72
CA HIS A 2 21.07 6.39 0.06
C HIS A 2 20.76 6.30 1.58
N VAL A 3 19.49 6.33 1.94
CA VAL A 3 19.07 6.28 3.34
C VAL A 3 19.50 4.96 3.98
N VAL A 4 19.30 3.85 3.30
CA VAL A 4 19.71 2.53 3.80
C VAL A 4 21.22 2.46 3.98
N ALA A 5 21.98 2.98 3.02
CA ALA A 5 23.44 2.94 3.08
C ALA A 5 24.00 3.78 4.22
N SER A 6 23.38 4.94 4.53
CA SER A 6 23.92 5.88 5.50
C SER A 6 23.38 5.72 6.93
N HIS A 7 22.32 4.93 7.17
CA HIS A 7 21.62 4.88 8.46
C HIS A 7 21.36 3.47 8.96
N LYS A 8 22.02 2.48 8.68
CA LYS A 8 21.82 1.12 9.24
C LYS A 8 20.32 0.76 9.43
N ILE A 9 19.53 0.96 8.40
CA ILE A 9 18.11 0.67 8.46
C ILE A 9 17.88 -0.84 8.40
N ASP A 10 16.93 -1.32 9.24
CA ASP A 10 16.51 -2.72 9.22
C ASP A 10 15.68 -2.98 7.95
N ARG A 11 16.26 -3.69 7.00
CA ARG A 11 15.61 -3.98 5.71
C ARG A 11 14.37 -4.84 5.83
N SER A 12 14.22 -5.62 6.91
CA SER A 12 13.02 -6.41 7.13
C SER A 12 11.83 -5.56 7.57
N ARG A 13 12.06 -4.29 7.90
CA ARG A 13 11.04 -3.36 8.38
C ARG A 13 10.85 -2.16 7.46
N MET A 14 11.12 -2.31 6.18
CA MET A 14 10.89 -1.21 5.24
C MET A 14 9.43 -1.19 4.84
N TYR A 15 8.81 -0.01 4.95
CA TYR A 15 7.40 0.20 4.64
C TYR A 15 7.25 1.32 3.64
N CYS A 16 6.13 1.33 2.91
CA CYS A 16 5.84 2.40 1.96
C CYS A 16 4.42 2.88 2.14
N THR A 17 4.24 4.18 2.15
CA THR A 17 2.92 4.78 2.17
C THR A 17 2.96 6.09 1.39
N GLY A 18 1.80 6.52 0.91
CA GLY A 18 1.68 7.80 0.21
C GLY A 18 0.22 8.11 -0.02
N LEU A 19 -0.08 9.38 -0.26
CA LEU A 19 -1.44 9.85 -0.48
C LEU A 19 -1.58 10.49 -1.86
N SER A 20 -2.74 10.36 -2.47
CA SER A 20 -3.04 10.92 -3.78
C SER A 20 -2.00 10.46 -4.83
N MET A 21 -1.21 11.38 -5.40
CA MET A 21 -0.10 10.98 -6.29
C MET A 21 0.87 10.03 -5.59
N GLY A 22 1.11 10.23 -4.29
CA GLY A 22 1.93 9.32 -3.49
C GLY A 22 1.28 7.95 -3.32
N GLY A 23 -0.05 7.88 -3.33
CA GLY A 23 -0.79 6.63 -3.33
C GLY A 23 -0.57 5.87 -4.64
N TYR A 24 -0.64 6.57 -5.78
CA TYR A 24 -0.29 5.98 -7.06
C TYR A 24 1.17 5.53 -7.08
N GLY A 25 2.06 6.35 -6.50
CA GLY A 25 3.47 6.01 -6.39
C GLY A 25 3.71 4.76 -5.55
N THR A 26 2.94 4.58 -4.48
CA THR A 26 3.03 3.38 -3.63
C THR A 26 2.66 2.13 -4.43
N TRP A 27 1.54 2.17 -5.16
CA TRP A 27 1.14 1.05 -6.00
C TRP A 27 2.19 0.74 -7.08
N ALA A 28 2.73 1.79 -7.71
CA ALA A 28 3.76 1.62 -8.73
C ALA A 28 5.06 1.06 -8.16
N MET A 29 5.44 1.51 -6.96
CA MET A 29 6.67 1.08 -6.30
C MET A 29 6.64 -0.42 -5.98
N ILE A 30 5.52 -0.91 -5.43
CA ILE A 30 5.43 -2.34 -5.10
C ILE A 30 5.31 -3.21 -6.35
N ALA A 31 4.77 -2.67 -7.44
CA ALA A 31 4.73 -3.40 -8.71
C ALA A 31 6.14 -3.58 -9.27
N LYS A 32 7.00 -2.59 -9.06
CA LYS A 32 8.38 -2.62 -9.52
C LYS A 32 9.29 -3.41 -8.58
N TYR A 33 9.06 -3.27 -7.26
CA TYR A 33 9.90 -3.90 -6.23
C TYR A 33 9.03 -4.66 -5.23
N PRO A 34 8.36 -5.75 -5.64
CA PRO A 34 7.38 -6.42 -4.76
C PRO A 34 7.96 -7.06 -3.51
N LYS A 35 9.27 -7.25 -3.46
CA LYS A 35 9.92 -7.90 -2.32
C LYS A 35 10.65 -6.93 -1.41
N LEU A 36 10.62 -5.63 -1.73
CA LEU A 36 11.37 -4.62 -0.99
C LEU A 36 10.70 -4.23 0.33
N PHE A 37 9.37 -4.15 0.35
CA PHE A 37 8.64 -3.64 1.50
C PHE A 37 7.96 -4.74 2.29
N ALA A 38 7.96 -4.61 3.63
CA ALA A 38 7.26 -5.54 4.51
C ALA A 38 5.75 -5.38 4.42
N ALA A 39 5.28 -4.14 4.25
CA ALA A 39 3.87 -3.81 4.09
C ALA A 39 3.74 -2.40 3.52
N VAL A 40 2.60 -2.09 2.91
CA VAL A 40 2.37 -0.78 2.31
C VAL A 40 0.96 -0.26 2.56
N ILE A 41 0.82 1.05 2.59
CA ILE A 41 -0.46 1.73 2.81
C ILE A 41 -0.66 2.81 1.74
N PRO A 42 -1.28 2.46 0.61
CA PRO A 42 -1.63 3.48 -0.40
C PRO A 42 -2.94 4.16 -0.03
N VAL A 43 -2.94 5.48 0.01
CA VAL A 43 -4.10 6.28 0.42
C VAL A 43 -4.60 7.12 -0.75
N CYS A 44 -5.89 7.02 -1.04
CA CYS A 44 -6.59 7.74 -2.11
C CYS A 44 -5.83 7.79 -3.44
N GLY A 45 -5.31 6.64 -3.83
CA GLY A 45 -4.59 6.49 -5.09
C GLY A 45 -5.15 5.37 -5.94
N GLY A 46 -4.35 4.87 -6.85
CA GLY A 46 -4.71 3.76 -7.71
C GLY A 46 -3.48 3.23 -8.43
N GLY A 47 -3.66 2.21 -9.21
CA GLY A 47 -2.57 1.58 -9.92
C GLY A 47 -3.05 0.89 -11.18
N ASP A 48 -2.15 0.13 -11.79
CA ASP A 48 -2.45 -0.66 -12.98
C ASP A 48 -2.84 -2.07 -12.54
N PRO A 49 -4.12 -2.47 -12.71
CA PRO A 49 -4.57 -3.80 -12.29
C PRO A 49 -3.80 -4.95 -12.94
N SER A 50 -3.19 -4.73 -14.10
CA SER A 50 -2.39 -5.78 -14.74
C SER A 50 -1.15 -6.16 -13.94
N THR A 51 -0.73 -5.33 -12.97
CA THR A 51 0.42 -5.64 -12.10
C THR A 51 0.06 -6.54 -10.93
N ALA A 52 -1.22 -6.84 -10.73
CA ALA A 52 -1.71 -7.56 -9.54
C ALA A 52 -1.00 -8.89 -9.29
N LYS A 53 -0.68 -9.61 -10.35
CA LYS A 53 0.00 -10.92 -10.24
C LYS A 53 1.36 -10.80 -9.56
N LYS A 54 2.02 -9.66 -9.69
CA LYS A 54 3.36 -9.42 -9.12
C LYS A 54 3.31 -9.10 -7.64
N ILE A 55 2.16 -8.71 -7.11
CA ILE A 55 2.03 -8.16 -5.76
C ILE A 55 1.08 -8.96 -4.86
N THR A 56 0.75 -10.20 -5.24
CA THR A 56 -0.15 -11.05 -4.44
C THR A 56 0.39 -11.37 -3.04
N GLU A 57 1.70 -11.30 -2.83
CA GLU A 57 2.31 -11.62 -1.54
C GLU A 57 2.64 -10.38 -0.70
N VAL A 58 2.40 -9.18 -1.22
CA VAL A 58 2.66 -7.93 -0.50
C VAL A 58 1.49 -7.63 0.44
N PRO A 59 1.73 -7.47 1.76
CA PRO A 59 0.68 -7.01 2.66
C PRO A 59 0.31 -5.56 2.34
N ILE A 60 -0.96 -5.33 2.01
CA ILE A 60 -1.46 -4.02 1.57
C ILE A 60 -2.72 -3.67 2.34
N TRP A 61 -2.77 -2.46 2.89
CA TRP A 61 -3.99 -1.90 3.43
C TRP A 61 -4.25 -0.56 2.74
N ALA A 62 -5.13 -0.58 1.75
CA ALA A 62 -5.46 0.62 0.99
C ALA A 62 -6.61 1.38 1.67
N PHE A 63 -6.59 2.70 1.55
CA PHE A 63 -7.61 3.57 2.13
C PHE A 63 -8.13 4.54 1.08
N HIS A 64 -9.43 4.83 1.14
CA HIS A 64 -10.05 5.74 0.19
C HIS A 64 -11.30 6.38 0.77
N GLY A 65 -11.55 7.63 0.43
CA GLY A 65 -12.81 8.28 0.77
C GLY A 65 -13.90 7.84 -0.18
N GLY A 66 -15.07 7.46 0.36
CA GLY A 66 -16.19 7.00 -0.46
C GLY A 66 -16.79 8.09 -1.34
N ALA A 67 -16.58 9.36 -0.99
CA ALA A 67 -17.07 10.52 -1.75
C ALA A 67 -15.94 11.28 -2.47
N ASP A 68 -14.79 10.64 -2.67
CA ASP A 68 -13.64 11.27 -3.33
C ASP A 68 -13.96 11.59 -4.78
N GLY A 69 -14.00 12.89 -5.10
CA GLY A 69 -14.27 13.38 -6.45
C GLY A 69 -13.01 13.66 -7.27
N VAL A 70 -11.83 13.56 -6.65
CA VAL A 70 -10.55 13.78 -7.34
C VAL A 70 -10.01 12.47 -7.87
N VAL A 71 -9.92 11.45 -7.00
CA VAL A 71 -9.57 10.09 -7.39
C VAL A 71 -10.71 9.20 -6.93
N PRO A 72 -11.49 8.64 -7.85
CA PRO A 72 -12.62 7.80 -7.46
C PRO A 72 -12.18 6.59 -6.64
N PRO A 73 -12.95 6.20 -5.60
CA PRO A 73 -12.59 5.02 -4.79
C PRO A 73 -12.52 3.73 -5.60
N SER A 74 -13.15 3.70 -6.77
CA SER A 74 -13.05 2.56 -7.69
C SER A 74 -11.61 2.28 -8.11
N ARG A 75 -10.73 3.26 -8.04
CA ARG A 75 -9.31 3.07 -8.39
C ARG A 75 -8.62 2.14 -7.40
N SER A 76 -8.87 2.33 -6.08
CA SER A 76 -8.35 1.42 -5.07
C SER A 76 -9.06 0.08 -5.14
N GLN A 77 -10.38 0.09 -5.32
CA GLN A 77 -11.17 -1.15 -5.39
C GLN A 77 -10.72 -2.04 -6.54
N ALA A 78 -10.42 -1.45 -7.71
CA ALA A 78 -9.95 -2.21 -8.86
C ALA A 78 -8.64 -2.95 -8.58
N MET A 79 -7.73 -2.32 -7.83
CA MET A 79 -6.47 -2.96 -7.45
C MET A 79 -6.71 -4.13 -6.50
N ILE A 80 -7.55 -3.93 -5.49
CA ILE A 80 -7.85 -4.98 -4.51
C ILE A 80 -8.55 -6.16 -5.18
N ASP A 81 -9.52 -5.88 -6.05
CA ASP A 81 -10.25 -6.92 -6.78
C ASP A 81 -9.30 -7.71 -7.68
N ALA A 82 -8.39 -7.03 -8.37
CA ALA A 82 -7.42 -7.69 -9.24
C ALA A 82 -6.46 -8.58 -8.46
N ILE A 83 -6.03 -8.15 -7.28
CA ILE A 83 -5.16 -8.95 -6.41
C ILE A 83 -5.88 -10.20 -5.94
N LYS A 84 -7.13 -10.07 -5.50
CA LYS A 84 -7.94 -11.21 -5.07
C LYS A 84 -8.15 -12.19 -6.22
N LYS A 85 -8.44 -11.68 -7.40
CA LYS A 85 -8.62 -12.52 -8.59
C LYS A 85 -7.35 -13.28 -8.95
N ALA A 86 -6.19 -12.70 -8.68
CA ALA A 86 -4.90 -13.33 -8.91
C ALA A 86 -4.48 -14.30 -7.78
N GLY A 87 -5.31 -14.46 -6.76
CA GLY A 87 -5.06 -15.39 -5.66
C GLY A 87 -4.45 -14.77 -4.42
N GLY A 88 -4.31 -13.44 -4.37
CA GLY A 88 -3.75 -12.76 -3.21
C GLY A 88 -4.73 -12.69 -2.05
N THR A 89 -4.24 -12.87 -0.82
CA THR A 89 -5.06 -12.85 0.39
C THR A 89 -4.59 -11.82 1.41
N LYS A 90 -3.54 -11.04 1.09
CA LYS A 90 -2.91 -10.12 2.03
C LYS A 90 -3.28 -8.66 1.80
N ALA A 91 -4.16 -8.37 0.85
CA ALA A 91 -4.58 -7.01 0.53
C ALA A 91 -5.99 -6.74 1.06
N LYS A 92 -6.19 -5.56 1.63
CA LYS A 92 -7.51 -5.13 2.08
C LYS A 92 -7.71 -3.64 1.83
N LEU A 93 -8.97 -3.22 1.82
CA LEU A 93 -9.35 -1.84 1.53
C LEU A 93 -10.35 -1.36 2.57
N THR A 94 -10.12 -0.16 3.09
CA THR A 94 -11.09 0.55 3.92
C THR A 94 -11.59 1.76 3.15
N ILE A 95 -12.90 1.83 2.96
CA ILE A 95 -13.57 2.99 2.37
C ILE A 95 -14.21 3.77 3.52
N TYR A 96 -13.91 5.07 3.61
CA TYR A 96 -14.53 5.94 4.60
C TYR A 96 -15.80 6.56 4.01
N PRO A 97 -17.00 6.16 4.44
CA PRO A 97 -18.24 6.70 3.87
C PRO A 97 -18.31 8.22 4.04
N GLY A 98 -18.69 8.91 2.97
CA GLY A 98 -18.86 10.36 2.99
C GLY A 98 -17.59 11.19 3.02
N VAL A 99 -16.44 10.57 3.10
CA VAL A 99 -15.16 11.29 3.11
C VAL A 99 -14.72 11.61 1.68
N ASN A 100 -14.32 12.85 1.47
CA ASN A 100 -13.83 13.32 0.18
C ASN A 100 -12.38 12.89 -0.06
N HIS A 101 -11.63 13.67 -0.83
CA HIS A 101 -10.26 13.28 -1.19
C HIS A 101 -9.33 13.17 0.01
N ASN A 102 -9.53 13.97 1.05
CA ASN A 102 -8.69 13.90 2.25
C ASN A 102 -9.06 12.72 3.14
N SER A 103 -8.74 11.53 2.71
CA SER A 103 -8.83 10.32 3.55
C SER A 103 -7.54 10.11 4.36
N TRP A 104 -6.48 10.83 4.03
CA TRP A 104 -5.18 10.63 4.68
C TRP A 104 -5.14 11.09 6.13
N SER A 105 -5.81 12.19 6.47
CA SER A 105 -5.81 12.68 7.86
C SER A 105 -6.34 11.62 8.82
N LYS A 106 -7.45 11.00 8.47
CA LYS A 106 -8.07 9.94 9.27
C LYS A 106 -7.18 8.71 9.36
N THR A 107 -6.60 8.33 8.23
CA THR A 107 -5.75 7.15 8.12
C THR A 107 -4.49 7.31 8.96
N TYR A 108 -3.79 8.42 8.79
CA TYR A 108 -2.52 8.63 9.49
C TYR A 108 -2.69 9.00 10.96
N ALA A 109 -3.89 9.32 11.41
CA ALA A 109 -4.19 9.53 12.81
C ALA A 109 -4.62 8.25 13.54
N ASN A 110 -4.82 7.16 12.82
CA ASN A 110 -5.34 5.91 13.38
C ASN A 110 -4.20 5.00 13.84
N GLU A 111 -4.07 4.79 15.16
CA GLU A 111 -3.02 3.95 15.72
C GLU A 111 -3.08 2.52 15.22
N LYS A 112 -4.26 2.00 14.92
CA LYS A 112 -4.41 0.62 14.40
C LYS A 112 -3.74 0.42 13.05
N VAL A 113 -3.64 1.49 12.26
CA VAL A 113 -2.94 1.45 10.97
C VAL A 113 -1.46 1.16 11.19
N TYR A 114 -0.84 1.86 12.16
CA TYR A 114 0.57 1.67 12.48
C TYR A 114 0.83 0.33 13.15
N GLU A 115 -0.07 -0.13 14.03
CA GLU A 115 0.03 -1.45 14.64
C GLU A 115 0.02 -2.54 13.57
N TRP A 116 -0.89 -2.41 12.60
CA TRP A 116 -0.95 -3.35 11.48
C TRP A 116 0.35 -3.32 10.67
N LEU A 117 0.81 -2.12 10.32
CA LEU A 117 2.00 -1.93 9.51
C LEU A 117 3.23 -2.55 10.19
N LEU A 118 3.41 -2.25 11.47
CA LEU A 118 4.57 -2.69 12.23
C LEU A 118 4.54 -4.19 12.57
N SER A 119 3.40 -4.85 12.38
CA SER A 119 3.28 -6.30 12.62
C SER A 119 3.94 -7.12 11.51
N TYR A 120 4.29 -6.50 10.40
CA TYR A 120 4.87 -7.20 9.26
C TYR A 120 6.38 -6.98 9.18
N ARG A 121 7.07 -8.02 8.72
CA ARG A 121 8.48 -7.97 8.37
C ARG A 121 8.65 -8.71 7.07
N SER A 122 9.51 -8.23 6.19
CA SER A 122 9.81 -8.95 4.96
C SER A 122 10.72 -10.13 5.28
N GLN A 123 10.63 -11.18 4.47
CA GLN A 123 11.57 -12.29 4.56
C GLN A 123 12.94 -11.82 4.08
N PRO A 124 14.05 -12.21 4.76
CA PRO A 124 15.38 -11.79 4.33
C PRO A 124 15.68 -12.10 2.87
N ASP A 125 15.33 -13.30 2.39
CA ASP A 125 15.50 -13.68 1.00
C ASP A 125 14.61 -12.86 0.07
N ARG A 126 13.40 -12.50 0.52
CA ARG A 126 12.48 -11.67 -0.23
C ARG A 126 13.01 -10.25 -0.39
N ALA A 127 13.59 -9.71 0.68
CA ALA A 127 14.13 -8.35 0.66
C ALA A 127 15.37 -8.21 -0.22
N ASP A 128 16.16 -9.27 -0.35
CA ASP A 128 17.41 -9.27 -1.12
C ASP A 128 17.19 -9.49 -2.62
N GLU A 129 16.02 -9.94 -3.00
CA GLU A 129 15.67 -10.13 -4.40
C GLU A 129 15.17 -8.83 -5.01
#